data_aeeeaf66bb90df36216da8558be560eb
#
_entry.id   aeeeaf66bb90df36216da8558be560eb
#
_cell.length_a   1.000
_cell.length_b   1.000
_cell.length_c   1.000
_cell.angle_alpha   90.00
_cell.angle_beta   90.00
_cell.angle_gamma   90.00
#
_symmetry.space_group_name_H-M   'P 1'
#
loop_
_entity.id
_entity.type
_entity.pdbx_description
1 polymer ?
#
loop_
_entity_poly.entity_id
_entity_poly.type
_entity_poly.pdbx_seq_one_letter_code
_entity_poly.pdbx_strand_id
1 'polypeptide(L)'
;MKLYNVVQKRTGRALWDLLLFALMTLALVGCALFPPSQLQSNRAKNIILFIGDGMGVSTVTAARIFDGQSQGMRGEEHVLPFERFDQVALVKTYNTNQQVPDSAGTATAIFSGTKTKAGVIGIGPEAKRRNCDDALQYPVQSIGEIAKRRGKSVGIVTTTRITHATPASLYAHAPDRIWESDKYLPEDDWAQGCRDIAWQLLNLESDSGLDIVMGGGRREFYGADFGGSRRTSNEDLIAPWLAGDPLRNFIDDVSGLDDIRSDEQILGLFSESHMT
;
A
#
# COMPACT_ATOMS: atom_id res chain seq x y z
N MET A 1 81.55 6.49 -25.41
CA MET A 1 80.44 7.38 -25.10
C MET A 1 79.07 6.81 -25.43
N LYS A 2 78.86 5.85 -26.35
CA LYS A 2 77.58 5.26 -26.70
C LYS A 2 77.05 4.14 -25.71
N LEU A 3 77.91 3.42 -24.98
CA LEU A 3 77.54 2.41 -24.03
C LEU A 3 76.96 2.96 -22.69
N TYR A 4 77.44 4.11 -22.24
CA TYR A 4 77.03 4.76 -21.02
C TYR A 4 75.56 5.21 -21.06
N ASN A 5 75.09 5.71 -22.19
CA ASN A 5 73.70 6.16 -22.39
C ASN A 5 72.67 5.00 -22.50
N VAL A 6 73.09 3.78 -22.85
CA VAL A 6 72.22 2.61 -22.95
C VAL A 6 71.92 2.00 -21.57
N VAL A 7 72.95 2.03 -20.71
CA VAL A 7 72.82 1.49 -19.33
C VAL A 7 71.91 2.41 -18.49
N GLN A 8 72.08 3.74 -18.61
CA GLN A 8 71.28 4.69 -17.85
C GLN A 8 69.78 4.74 -18.27
N LYS A 9 69.46 4.47 -19.57
CA LYS A 9 68.09 4.32 -20.03
C LYS A 9 67.42 3.02 -19.57
N ARG A 10 68.18 1.93 -19.40
CA ARG A 10 67.64 0.65 -18.90
C ARG A 10 67.35 0.67 -17.39
N THR A 11 68.26 1.28 -16.61
CA THR A 11 68.07 1.43 -15.14
C THR A 11 66.92 2.36 -14.81
N GLY A 12 66.71 3.44 -15.54
CA GLY A 12 65.58 4.35 -15.35
C GLY A 12 64.24 3.66 -15.61
N ARG A 13 64.12 2.88 -16.68
CA ARG A 13 62.88 2.13 -16.97
C ARG A 13 62.59 1.06 -15.91
N ALA A 14 63.56 0.29 -15.47
CA ALA A 14 63.37 -0.70 -14.42
C ALA A 14 62.93 -0.08 -13.08
N LEU A 15 63.44 1.12 -12.72
CA LEU A 15 62.96 1.84 -11.54
C LEU A 15 61.52 2.33 -11.65
N TRP A 16 61.11 2.80 -12.81
CA TRP A 16 59.72 3.20 -13.08
C TRP A 16 58.76 2.00 -13.04
N ASP A 17 59.14 0.86 -13.61
CA ASP A 17 58.36 -0.35 -13.60
C ASP A 17 58.17 -0.92 -12.17
N LEU A 18 59.21 -0.86 -11.33
CA LEU A 18 59.17 -1.20 -9.92
C LEU A 18 58.27 -0.27 -9.09
N LEU A 19 58.35 1.03 -9.37
CA LEU A 19 57.49 2.03 -8.71
C LEU A 19 56.02 1.86 -9.07
N LEU A 20 55.70 1.59 -10.35
CA LEU A 20 54.36 1.31 -10.81
C LEU A 20 53.80 0.01 -10.19
N PHE A 21 54.64 -1.03 -10.10
CA PHE A 21 54.26 -2.27 -9.47
C PHE A 21 54.00 -2.14 -7.97
N ALA A 22 54.84 -1.36 -7.29
CA ALA A 22 54.66 -1.04 -5.86
C ALA A 22 53.38 -0.19 -5.60
N LEU A 23 53.08 0.78 -6.47
CA LEU A 23 51.86 1.58 -6.39
C LEU A 23 50.61 0.72 -6.64
N MET A 24 50.68 -0.19 -7.61
CA MET A 24 49.59 -1.07 -7.94
C MET A 24 49.31 -2.11 -6.81
N THR A 25 50.37 -2.62 -6.19
CA THR A 25 50.23 -3.51 -5.02
C THR A 25 49.71 -2.76 -3.79
N LEU A 26 50.13 -1.52 -3.57
CA LEU A 26 49.58 -0.67 -2.49
C LEU A 26 48.12 -0.35 -2.68
N ALA A 27 47.68 -0.08 -3.93
CA ALA A 27 46.27 0.13 -4.26
C ALA A 27 45.40 -1.14 -4.02
N LEU A 28 45.92 -2.33 -4.39
CA LEU A 28 45.25 -3.59 -4.15
C LEU A 28 45.14 -3.94 -2.67
N VAL A 29 46.19 -3.67 -1.90
CA VAL A 29 46.21 -3.89 -0.43
C VAL A 29 45.28 -2.87 0.25
N GLY A 30 45.23 -1.63 -0.22
CA GLY A 30 44.28 -0.61 0.26
C GLY A 30 42.82 -1.02 0.09
N CYS A 31 42.47 -1.59 -1.06
CA CYS A 31 41.11 -2.13 -1.28
C CYS A 31 40.77 -3.35 -0.40
N ALA A 32 41.77 -4.15 0.00
CA ALA A 32 41.56 -5.31 0.86
C ALA A 32 41.49 -4.94 2.35
N LEU A 33 42.16 -3.85 2.75
CA LEU A 33 42.16 -3.36 4.14
C LEU A 33 40.96 -2.47 4.49
N PHE A 34 40.28 -1.90 3.48
CA PHE A 34 39.00 -1.22 3.60
C PHE A 34 37.97 -2.05 2.84
N PRO A 35 37.42 -3.14 3.43
CA PRO A 35 36.28 -3.78 2.85
C PRO A 35 35.21 -2.68 2.66
N PRO A 36 34.51 -2.64 1.51
CA PRO A 36 33.40 -1.72 1.35
C PRO A 36 32.57 -1.86 2.62
N SER A 37 32.40 -0.78 3.37
CA SER A 37 31.56 -0.76 4.54
C SER A 37 30.28 -1.44 4.07
N GLN A 38 29.98 -2.61 4.64
CA GLN A 38 28.70 -3.25 4.44
C GLN A 38 27.72 -2.20 4.93
N LEU A 39 27.20 -1.39 4.00
CA LEU A 39 25.98 -0.66 4.23
C LEU A 39 24.98 -1.75 4.56
N GLN A 40 24.93 -2.11 5.84
CA GLN A 40 23.84 -2.90 6.36
C GLN A 40 22.61 -2.14 5.89
N SER A 41 22.01 -2.64 4.83
CA SER A 41 20.80 -2.06 4.29
C SER A 41 19.80 -2.15 5.43
N ASN A 42 19.64 -1.04 6.17
CA ASN A 42 18.57 -0.84 7.16
C ASN A 42 17.22 -0.80 6.41
N ARG A 43 16.96 -1.83 5.61
CA ARG A 43 15.69 -2.00 4.93
C ARG A 43 14.69 -2.52 5.96
N ALA A 44 13.62 -1.80 6.13
CA ALA A 44 12.50 -2.27 6.93
C ALA A 44 12.04 -3.64 6.39
N LYS A 45 11.93 -4.61 7.28
CA LYS A 45 11.38 -5.94 6.95
C LYS A 45 9.86 -5.90 6.87
N ASN A 46 9.24 -5.15 7.77
CA ASN A 46 7.80 -4.96 7.90
C ASN A 46 7.48 -3.46 7.83
N ILE A 47 6.33 -3.14 7.28
CA ILE A 47 5.83 -1.77 7.17
C ILE A 47 4.40 -1.76 7.72
N ILE A 48 4.14 -0.86 8.67
CA ILE A 48 2.79 -0.55 9.15
C ILE A 48 2.50 0.89 8.76
N LEU A 49 1.47 1.09 7.94
CA LEU A 49 1.05 2.41 7.47
C LEU A 49 -0.27 2.79 8.11
N PHE A 50 -0.29 3.87 8.89
CA PHE A 50 -1.50 4.47 9.43
C PHE A 50 -1.96 5.61 8.53
N ILE A 51 -3.21 5.58 8.10
CA ILE A 51 -3.81 6.59 7.23
C ILE A 51 -5.00 7.23 7.97
N GLY A 52 -4.89 8.53 8.26
CA GLY A 52 -6.01 9.33 8.76
C GLY A 52 -6.80 9.94 7.59
N ASP A 53 -7.95 9.37 7.26
CA ASP A 53 -8.80 9.88 6.17
C ASP A 53 -9.46 11.21 6.58
N GLY A 54 -9.22 12.24 5.76
CA GLY A 54 -9.66 13.61 6.03
C GLY A 54 -8.98 14.27 7.26
N MET A 55 -7.93 13.64 7.83
CA MET A 55 -7.24 14.11 9.02
C MET A 55 -6.26 15.24 8.69
N GLY A 56 -6.75 16.47 8.61
CA GLY A 56 -5.94 17.66 8.41
C GLY A 56 -5.37 18.21 9.73
N VAL A 57 -4.58 19.30 9.63
CA VAL A 57 -3.92 19.97 10.78
C VAL A 57 -4.94 20.36 11.87
N SER A 58 -6.09 20.83 11.49
CA SER A 58 -7.15 21.21 12.46
C SER A 58 -7.67 20.01 13.25
N THR A 59 -7.83 18.86 12.61
CA THR A 59 -8.26 17.61 13.26
C THR A 59 -7.20 17.13 14.25
N VAL A 60 -5.93 17.13 13.86
CA VAL A 60 -4.80 16.78 14.75
C VAL A 60 -4.75 17.71 15.95
N THR A 61 -4.90 19.03 15.74
CA THR A 61 -4.93 20.02 16.81
C THR A 61 -6.09 19.79 17.79
N ALA A 62 -7.29 19.56 17.25
CA ALA A 62 -8.46 19.27 18.09
C ALA A 62 -8.29 17.97 18.90
N ALA A 63 -7.76 16.91 18.27
CA ALA A 63 -7.49 15.64 18.94
C ALA A 63 -6.46 15.81 20.07
N ARG A 64 -5.38 16.55 19.84
CA ARG A 64 -4.34 16.83 20.85
C ARG A 64 -4.93 17.56 22.06
N ILE A 65 -5.71 18.62 21.81
CA ILE A 65 -6.36 19.40 22.89
C ILE A 65 -7.33 18.50 23.64
N PHE A 66 -8.17 17.76 22.94
CA PHE A 66 -9.16 16.87 23.56
C PHE A 66 -8.51 15.79 24.43
N ASP A 67 -7.48 15.11 23.91
CA ASP A 67 -6.77 14.06 24.65
C ASP A 67 -6.07 14.64 25.90
N GLY A 68 -5.41 15.79 25.78
CA GLY A 68 -4.82 16.47 26.91
C GLY A 68 -5.84 16.89 27.98
N GLN A 69 -6.99 17.42 27.56
CA GLN A 69 -8.08 17.81 28.47
C GLN A 69 -8.70 16.59 29.17
N SER A 70 -8.83 15.47 28.48
CA SER A 70 -9.33 14.22 29.08
C SER A 70 -8.42 13.70 30.20
N GLN A 71 -7.15 14.11 30.19
CA GLN A 71 -6.16 13.81 31.23
C GLN A 71 -6.00 14.93 32.29
N GLY A 72 -6.90 15.93 32.29
CA GLY A 72 -6.90 17.04 33.26
C GLY A 72 -5.89 18.15 32.96
N MET A 73 -5.28 18.17 31.76
CA MET A 73 -4.38 19.24 31.29
C MET A 73 -5.15 20.32 30.53
N ARG A 74 -4.50 21.41 30.15
CA ARG A 74 -5.11 22.42 29.27
C ARG A 74 -5.25 21.95 27.83
N GLY A 75 -4.31 21.09 27.38
CA GLY A 75 -4.36 20.39 26.09
C GLY A 75 -3.40 20.93 25.03
N GLU A 76 -3.06 22.23 25.07
CA GLU A 76 -2.22 22.86 24.04
C GLU A 76 -0.82 22.26 23.97
N GLU A 77 -0.23 21.91 25.11
CA GLU A 77 1.12 21.34 25.25
C GLU A 77 1.13 19.81 25.26
N HIS A 78 -0.04 19.17 25.12
CA HIS A 78 -0.11 17.72 25.00
C HIS A 78 0.51 17.24 23.68
N VAL A 79 1.09 16.04 23.68
CA VAL A 79 1.76 15.48 22.51
C VAL A 79 1.18 14.10 22.20
N LEU A 80 0.52 13.97 21.06
CA LEU A 80 0.00 12.70 20.57
C LEU A 80 1.15 11.72 20.23
N PRO A 81 0.93 10.41 20.32
CA PRO A 81 1.99 9.42 20.07
C PRO A 81 2.72 9.59 18.72
N PHE A 82 1.99 9.86 17.65
CA PHE A 82 2.58 10.03 16.32
C PHE A 82 3.30 11.37 16.11
N GLU A 83 3.05 12.39 16.97
CA GLU A 83 3.79 13.65 16.94
C GLU A 83 5.23 13.51 17.51
N ARG A 84 5.56 12.36 18.07
CA ARG A 84 6.90 12.02 18.59
C ARG A 84 7.79 11.33 17.56
N PHE A 85 7.33 11.14 16.32
CA PHE A 85 8.15 10.55 15.27
C PHE A 85 9.29 11.50 14.87
N ASP A 86 10.48 10.96 14.70
CA ASP A 86 11.69 11.73 14.36
C ASP A 86 11.66 12.31 12.94
N GLN A 87 10.85 11.74 12.06
CA GLN A 87 10.77 12.11 10.66
C GLN A 87 9.40 12.68 10.33
N VAL A 88 9.37 13.87 9.78
CA VAL A 88 8.15 14.57 9.33
C VAL A 88 8.33 15.08 7.92
N ALA A 89 7.29 14.96 7.10
CA ALA A 89 7.25 15.51 5.76
C ALA A 89 5.88 16.12 5.45
N LEU A 90 5.86 17.15 4.61
CA LEU A 90 4.63 17.72 4.06
C LEU A 90 4.38 17.16 2.67
N VAL A 91 3.13 16.78 2.41
CA VAL A 91 2.71 16.18 1.13
C VAL A 91 1.64 17.05 0.48
N LYS A 92 1.77 17.27 -0.83
CA LYS A 92 0.74 17.90 -1.66
C LYS A 92 -0.30 16.87 -2.05
N THR A 93 -1.50 16.98 -1.51
CA THR A 93 -2.54 15.93 -1.61
C THR A 93 -3.55 16.12 -2.76
N TYR A 94 -3.42 17.15 -3.61
CA TYR A 94 -4.32 17.42 -4.72
C TYR A 94 -4.49 16.23 -5.70
N ASN A 95 -5.68 16.09 -6.28
CA ASN A 95 -5.94 15.17 -7.38
C ASN A 95 -5.62 15.85 -8.73
N THR A 96 -5.40 15.08 -9.80
CA THR A 96 -5.01 15.65 -11.10
C THR A 96 -6.04 16.58 -11.73
N ASN A 97 -7.30 16.48 -11.31
CA ASN A 97 -8.42 17.27 -11.83
C ASN A 97 -9.07 18.21 -10.80
N GLN A 98 -8.56 18.27 -9.55
CA GLN A 98 -9.08 19.20 -8.54
C GLN A 98 -8.09 19.46 -7.41
N GLN A 99 -8.15 20.69 -6.84
CA GLN A 99 -7.24 21.14 -5.78
C GLN A 99 -7.56 20.52 -4.42
N VAL A 100 -8.83 20.44 -4.06
CA VAL A 100 -9.28 19.75 -2.85
C VAL A 100 -9.43 18.28 -3.20
N PRO A 101 -8.62 17.40 -2.59
CA PRO A 101 -8.61 15.99 -2.95
C PRO A 101 -9.80 15.23 -2.37
N ASP A 102 -10.03 14.04 -2.93
CA ASP A 102 -10.82 13.00 -2.28
C ASP A 102 -9.95 11.81 -1.88
N SER A 103 -10.48 10.94 -1.02
CA SER A 103 -9.75 9.77 -0.54
C SER A 103 -9.42 8.75 -1.63
N ALA A 104 -10.19 8.67 -2.71
CA ALA A 104 -9.93 7.71 -3.80
C ALA A 104 -8.62 8.04 -4.53
N GLY A 105 -8.49 9.25 -5.05
CA GLY A 105 -7.29 9.65 -5.78
C GLY A 105 -6.07 9.81 -4.87
N THR A 106 -6.24 10.23 -3.60
CA THR A 106 -5.12 10.34 -2.66
C THR A 106 -4.63 8.97 -2.17
N ALA A 107 -5.51 8.03 -1.85
CA ALA A 107 -5.10 6.69 -1.45
C ALA A 107 -4.47 5.94 -2.64
N THR A 108 -5.00 6.10 -3.86
CA THR A 108 -4.34 5.59 -5.07
C THR A 108 -2.89 6.11 -5.16
N ALA A 109 -2.68 7.41 -4.93
CA ALA A 109 -1.33 7.98 -4.97
C ALA A 109 -0.42 7.45 -3.84
N ILE A 110 -0.96 7.22 -2.64
CA ILE A 110 -0.21 6.64 -1.51
C ILE A 110 0.24 5.23 -1.83
N PHE A 111 -0.64 4.39 -2.38
CA PHE A 111 -0.34 2.98 -2.61
C PHE A 111 0.36 2.68 -3.93
N SER A 112 0.21 3.52 -4.97
CA SER A 112 0.81 3.29 -6.29
C SER A 112 1.94 4.26 -6.66
N GLY A 113 2.07 5.37 -5.95
CA GLY A 113 2.96 6.46 -6.34
C GLY A 113 2.43 7.31 -7.51
N THR A 114 1.22 7.02 -8.02
CA THR A 114 0.62 7.69 -9.18
C THR A 114 -0.56 8.56 -8.76
N LYS A 115 -0.47 9.88 -8.98
CA LYS A 115 -1.62 10.77 -8.81
C LYS A 115 -2.66 10.51 -9.88
N THR A 116 -3.93 10.48 -9.46
CA THR A 116 -5.05 10.26 -10.37
C THR A 116 -6.19 11.27 -10.14
N LYS A 117 -7.29 11.11 -10.86
CA LYS A 117 -8.48 11.94 -10.73
C LYS A 117 -9.27 11.63 -9.46
N ALA A 118 -10.04 12.59 -8.99
CA ALA A 118 -10.96 12.39 -7.89
C ALA A 118 -12.00 11.31 -8.22
N GLY A 119 -12.31 10.48 -7.22
CA GLY A 119 -13.30 9.41 -7.33
C GLY A 119 -12.83 8.16 -8.06
N VAL A 120 -11.56 8.09 -8.48
CA VAL A 120 -10.96 6.96 -9.20
C VAL A 120 -10.04 6.18 -8.27
N ILE A 121 -10.11 4.86 -8.30
CA ILE A 121 -9.36 3.94 -7.42
C ILE A 121 -8.45 3.05 -8.27
N GLY A 122 -7.13 3.04 -7.98
CA GLY A 122 -6.19 2.10 -8.58
C GLY A 122 -6.01 2.26 -10.11
N ILE A 123 -6.35 3.43 -10.67
CA ILE A 123 -6.32 3.68 -12.11
C ILE A 123 -5.59 5.00 -12.39
N GLY A 124 -4.83 5.06 -13.48
CA GLY A 124 -4.01 6.20 -13.89
C GLY A 124 -4.83 7.46 -14.25
N PRO A 125 -4.16 8.62 -14.34
CA PRO A 125 -4.82 9.90 -14.60
C PRO A 125 -5.37 10.05 -16.03
N GLU A 126 -5.00 9.17 -16.95
CA GLU A 126 -5.53 9.12 -18.32
C GLU A 126 -7.01 8.75 -18.33
N ALA A 127 -7.40 7.82 -17.46
CA ALA A 127 -8.74 7.29 -17.39
C ALA A 127 -9.80 8.36 -17.07
N LYS A 128 -10.96 8.23 -17.69
CA LYS A 128 -12.16 9.01 -17.34
C LYS A 128 -12.90 8.29 -16.21
N ARG A 129 -13.38 9.07 -15.25
CA ARG A 129 -14.24 8.56 -14.20
C ARG A 129 -15.50 7.94 -14.80
N ARG A 130 -15.94 6.79 -14.30
CA ARG A 130 -17.10 6.00 -14.78
C ARG A 130 -16.94 5.48 -16.20
N ASN A 131 -15.73 5.24 -16.66
CA ASN A 131 -15.47 4.64 -17.95
C ASN A 131 -14.76 3.30 -17.73
N CYS A 132 -15.43 2.21 -18.06
CA CYS A 132 -14.91 0.84 -17.84
C CYS A 132 -13.73 0.55 -18.76
N ASP A 133 -13.79 0.90 -20.06
CA ASP A 133 -12.70 0.66 -21.00
C ASP A 133 -11.42 1.33 -20.54
N ASP A 134 -11.51 2.59 -20.09
CA ASP A 134 -10.36 3.32 -19.55
C ASP A 134 -9.82 2.64 -18.26
N ALA A 135 -10.71 2.11 -17.42
CA ALA A 135 -10.30 1.42 -16.20
C ALA A 135 -9.50 0.16 -16.49
N LEU A 136 -9.93 -0.62 -17.47
CA LEU A 136 -9.23 -1.83 -17.92
C LEU A 136 -7.92 -1.52 -18.64
N GLN A 137 -7.82 -0.35 -19.29
CA GLN A 137 -6.65 0.05 -20.05
C GLN A 137 -5.53 0.67 -19.19
N TYR A 138 -5.87 1.37 -18.11
CA TYR A 138 -4.91 2.17 -17.34
C TYR A 138 -4.82 1.79 -15.85
N PRO A 139 -4.82 0.49 -15.46
CA PRO A 139 -4.62 0.12 -14.07
C PRO A 139 -3.23 0.55 -13.59
N VAL A 140 -3.12 1.00 -12.33
CA VAL A 140 -1.84 1.30 -11.69
C VAL A 140 -1.61 0.32 -10.55
N GLN A 141 -0.43 -0.27 -10.54
CA GLN A 141 -0.05 -1.29 -9.58
C GLN A 141 0.13 -0.72 -8.18
N SER A 142 -0.51 -1.33 -7.19
CA SER A 142 -0.36 -0.97 -5.79
C SER A 142 0.86 -1.63 -5.12
N ILE A 143 1.32 -1.03 -4.01
CA ILE A 143 2.36 -1.64 -3.16
C ILE A 143 1.87 -2.96 -2.54
N GLY A 144 0.56 -3.12 -2.32
CA GLY A 144 -0.04 -4.37 -1.85
C GLY A 144 0.14 -5.50 -2.85
N GLU A 145 -0.21 -5.27 -4.11
CA GLU A 145 -0.01 -6.23 -5.19
C GLU A 145 1.48 -6.56 -5.40
N ILE A 146 2.36 -5.54 -5.33
CA ILE A 146 3.82 -5.75 -5.42
C ILE A 146 4.31 -6.64 -4.27
N ALA A 147 3.82 -6.39 -3.05
CA ALA A 147 4.21 -7.16 -1.87
C ALA A 147 3.74 -8.61 -1.96
N LYS A 148 2.49 -8.85 -2.37
CA LYS A 148 1.95 -10.21 -2.56
C LYS A 148 2.74 -10.97 -3.61
N ARG A 149 3.00 -10.41 -4.79
CA ARG A 149 3.85 -11.05 -5.82
C ARG A 149 5.27 -11.37 -5.35
N ARG A 150 5.74 -10.71 -4.28
CA ARG A 150 7.04 -11.00 -3.64
C ARG A 150 6.93 -11.94 -2.44
N GLY A 151 5.80 -12.62 -2.27
CA GLY A 151 5.56 -13.57 -1.19
C GLY A 151 5.50 -12.95 0.19
N LYS A 152 5.12 -11.67 0.29
CA LYS A 152 4.93 -10.99 1.59
C LYS A 152 3.47 -11.05 2.00
N SER A 153 3.24 -11.10 3.30
CA SER A 153 1.90 -10.92 3.85
C SER A 153 1.45 -9.46 3.72
N VAL A 154 0.17 -9.26 3.38
CA VAL A 154 -0.46 -7.96 3.23
C VAL A 154 -1.81 -7.97 3.94
N GLY A 155 -2.03 -7.01 4.84
CA GLY A 155 -3.28 -6.88 5.57
C GLY A 155 -3.82 -5.46 5.54
N ILE A 156 -5.13 -5.34 5.74
CA ILE A 156 -5.86 -4.09 5.90
C ILE A 156 -6.70 -4.19 7.18
N VAL A 157 -6.59 -3.15 8.02
CA VAL A 157 -7.50 -2.96 9.15
C VAL A 157 -8.03 -1.53 9.06
N THR A 158 -9.34 -1.34 9.09
CA THR A 158 -9.97 -0.03 8.91
C THR A 158 -11.21 0.13 9.77
N THR A 159 -11.52 1.36 10.17
CA THR A 159 -12.81 1.71 10.79
C THR A 159 -13.89 2.01 9.75
N THR A 160 -13.53 2.07 8.47
CA THR A 160 -14.48 2.27 7.38
C THR A 160 -15.05 0.96 6.88
N ARG A 161 -15.96 1.02 5.88
CA ARG A 161 -16.23 -0.16 5.05
C ARG A 161 -14.94 -0.57 4.36
N ILE A 162 -14.68 -1.86 4.28
CA ILE A 162 -13.48 -2.37 3.61
C ILE A 162 -13.46 -2.05 2.10
N THR A 163 -14.63 -1.82 1.52
CA THR A 163 -14.85 -1.40 0.14
C THR A 163 -14.77 0.13 -0.06
N HIS A 164 -14.65 0.91 1.04
CA HIS A 164 -14.45 2.35 0.96
C HIS A 164 -13.13 2.69 0.24
N ALA A 165 -13.09 3.83 -0.42
CA ALA A 165 -12.01 4.22 -1.32
C ALA A 165 -10.60 4.09 -0.72
N THR A 166 -10.42 4.44 0.56
CA THR A 166 -9.10 4.41 1.22
C THR A 166 -8.53 3.00 1.31
N PRO A 167 -9.19 2.00 1.93
CA PRO A 167 -8.70 0.63 1.91
C PRO A 167 -8.75 -0.01 0.52
N ALA A 168 -9.78 0.28 -0.29
CA ALA A 168 -9.94 -0.29 -1.63
C ALA A 168 -8.78 0.04 -2.57
N SER A 169 -8.17 1.21 -2.42
CA SER A 169 -7.03 1.62 -3.27
C SER A 169 -5.78 0.74 -3.12
N LEU A 170 -5.73 -0.15 -2.12
CA LEU A 170 -4.63 -1.11 -1.99
C LEU A 170 -4.81 -2.32 -2.90
N TYR A 171 -6.04 -2.67 -3.29
CA TYR A 171 -6.35 -3.93 -3.96
C TYR A 171 -7.26 -3.81 -5.19
N ALA A 172 -8.01 -2.71 -5.35
CA ALA A 172 -9.03 -2.59 -6.38
C ALA A 172 -8.66 -1.58 -7.48
N HIS A 173 -9.22 -1.81 -8.67
CA HIS A 173 -9.15 -0.93 -9.83
C HIS A 173 -10.58 -0.59 -10.25
N ALA A 174 -11.08 0.59 -9.81
CA ALA A 174 -12.44 1.00 -10.08
C ALA A 174 -12.50 2.43 -10.62
N PRO A 175 -13.20 2.67 -11.75
CA PRO A 175 -13.32 4.00 -12.34
C PRO A 175 -14.27 4.91 -11.56
N ASP A 176 -14.98 4.38 -10.56
CA ASP A 176 -15.74 5.16 -9.60
C ASP A 176 -15.72 4.49 -8.22
N ARG A 177 -15.38 5.27 -7.20
CA ARG A 177 -15.35 4.86 -5.79
C ARG A 177 -16.70 4.39 -5.23
N ILE A 178 -17.81 4.74 -5.89
CA ILE A 178 -19.14 4.30 -5.45
C ILE A 178 -19.47 2.86 -5.88
N TRP A 179 -18.66 2.25 -6.74
CA TRP A 179 -18.86 0.87 -7.18
C TRP A 179 -18.43 -0.14 -6.10
N GLU A 180 -18.85 0.12 -4.87
CA GLU A 180 -18.53 -0.75 -3.73
C GLU A 180 -19.19 -2.13 -3.86
N SER A 181 -20.39 -2.18 -4.45
CA SER A 181 -21.13 -3.39 -4.83
C SER A 181 -21.72 -3.22 -6.24
N ASP A 182 -22.35 -4.25 -6.75
CA ASP A 182 -23.01 -4.26 -8.07
C ASP A 182 -24.14 -3.23 -8.22
N LYS A 183 -24.66 -2.72 -7.12
CA LYS A 183 -25.80 -1.75 -7.11
C LYS A 183 -25.53 -0.49 -7.97
N TYR A 184 -24.30 -0.04 -8.01
CA TYR A 184 -23.92 1.19 -8.70
C TYR A 184 -23.03 0.94 -9.91
N LEU A 185 -22.74 -0.31 -10.21
CA LEU A 185 -22.03 -0.75 -11.39
C LEU A 185 -23.05 -0.95 -12.52
N PRO A 186 -22.99 -0.18 -13.64
CA PRO A 186 -23.87 -0.39 -14.77
C PRO A 186 -23.74 -1.80 -15.35
N GLU A 187 -24.86 -2.38 -15.80
CA GLU A 187 -24.88 -3.72 -16.36
C GLU A 187 -23.98 -3.85 -17.60
N ASP A 188 -23.95 -2.82 -18.44
CA ASP A 188 -23.07 -2.76 -19.62
C ASP A 188 -21.59 -2.78 -19.21
N ASP A 189 -21.21 -2.09 -18.14
CA ASP A 189 -19.83 -2.07 -17.64
C ASP A 189 -19.43 -3.43 -17.02
N TRP A 190 -20.38 -4.12 -16.39
CA TRP A 190 -20.16 -5.51 -15.94
C TRP A 190 -19.92 -6.43 -17.14
N ALA A 191 -20.71 -6.32 -18.19
CA ALA A 191 -20.57 -7.11 -19.42
C ALA A 191 -19.23 -6.85 -20.12
N GLN A 192 -18.68 -5.64 -20.03
CA GLN A 192 -17.36 -5.26 -20.55
C GLN A 192 -16.19 -5.82 -19.72
N GLY A 193 -16.43 -6.32 -18.52
CA GLY A 193 -15.40 -6.90 -17.67
C GLY A 193 -15.08 -6.12 -16.40
N CYS A 194 -15.66 -4.94 -16.18
CA CYS A 194 -15.54 -4.26 -14.89
C CYS A 194 -16.20 -5.03 -13.78
N ARG A 195 -15.66 -4.89 -12.58
CA ARG A 195 -16.15 -5.56 -11.36
C ARG A 195 -16.29 -4.54 -10.24
N ASP A 196 -17.27 -4.76 -9.36
CA ASP A 196 -17.39 -3.98 -8.15
C ASP A 196 -16.25 -4.27 -7.16
N ILE A 197 -16.03 -3.36 -6.22
CA ILE A 197 -14.91 -3.40 -5.30
C ILE A 197 -14.98 -4.61 -4.36
N ALA A 198 -16.19 -4.99 -3.88
CA ALA A 198 -16.37 -6.18 -3.03
C ALA A 198 -16.00 -7.45 -3.78
N TRP A 199 -16.42 -7.58 -5.03
CA TRP A 199 -16.06 -8.71 -5.88
C TRP A 199 -14.54 -8.78 -6.10
N GLN A 200 -13.89 -7.66 -6.41
CA GLN A 200 -12.45 -7.60 -6.64
C GLN A 200 -11.66 -8.07 -5.41
N LEU A 201 -12.08 -7.69 -4.19
CA LEU A 201 -11.40 -8.11 -2.95
C LEU A 201 -11.31 -9.64 -2.83
N LEU A 202 -12.40 -10.35 -3.13
CA LEU A 202 -12.49 -11.81 -2.95
C LEU A 202 -11.96 -12.60 -4.14
N ASN A 203 -11.72 -11.93 -5.29
CA ASN A 203 -11.26 -12.55 -6.53
C ASN A 203 -9.95 -11.92 -7.02
N LEU A 204 -9.06 -11.53 -6.11
CA LEU A 204 -7.74 -11.00 -6.47
C LEU A 204 -6.95 -12.04 -7.26
N GLU A 205 -6.40 -11.62 -8.41
CA GLU A 205 -5.59 -12.48 -9.31
C GLU A 205 -4.25 -12.95 -8.70
N SER A 206 -3.82 -12.36 -7.58
CA SER A 206 -2.62 -12.82 -6.88
C SER A 206 -2.92 -14.15 -6.17
N ASP A 207 -2.04 -15.13 -6.32
CA ASP A 207 -2.16 -16.54 -5.90
C ASP A 207 -2.68 -16.83 -4.47
N SER A 208 -2.97 -15.82 -3.67
CA SER A 208 -3.46 -15.98 -2.30
C SER A 208 -4.37 -14.87 -1.77
N GLY A 209 -4.69 -13.82 -2.53
CA GLY A 209 -5.46 -12.68 -2.00
C GLY A 209 -4.74 -11.91 -0.88
N LEU A 210 -5.46 -11.10 -0.12
CA LEU A 210 -4.93 -10.45 1.09
C LEU A 210 -5.00 -11.41 2.28
N ASP A 211 -4.00 -11.36 3.16
CA ASP A 211 -3.91 -12.30 4.30
C ASP A 211 -4.88 -11.92 5.43
N ILE A 212 -5.01 -10.63 5.72
CA ILE A 212 -5.92 -10.12 6.75
C ILE A 212 -6.68 -8.92 6.20
N VAL A 213 -8.00 -8.98 6.28
CA VAL A 213 -8.90 -7.89 5.89
C VAL A 213 -9.92 -7.70 6.99
N MET A 214 -9.87 -6.57 7.71
CA MET A 214 -10.76 -6.31 8.84
C MET A 214 -11.35 -4.90 8.77
N GLY A 215 -12.68 -4.80 8.91
CA GLY A 215 -13.39 -3.52 8.89
C GLY A 215 -14.88 -3.67 8.91
N GLY A 216 -15.59 -2.66 8.44
CA GLY A 216 -17.04 -2.71 8.22
C GLY A 216 -17.38 -3.01 6.76
N GLY A 217 -18.68 -2.88 6.40
CA GLY A 217 -19.15 -2.97 5.02
C GLY A 217 -19.76 -4.31 4.62
N ARG A 218 -20.16 -5.13 5.58
CA ARG A 218 -20.77 -6.45 5.32
C ARG A 218 -21.88 -6.39 4.29
N ARG A 219 -22.69 -5.33 4.29
CA ARG A 219 -23.80 -5.11 3.35
C ARG A 219 -23.41 -5.09 1.87
N GLU A 220 -22.12 -4.86 1.54
CA GLU A 220 -21.66 -4.81 0.16
C GLU A 220 -21.38 -6.22 -0.42
N PHE A 221 -21.32 -7.24 0.44
CA PHE A 221 -20.98 -8.63 0.09
C PHE A 221 -22.17 -9.55 -0.04
N TYR A 222 -23.33 -9.17 0.52
CA TYR A 222 -24.55 -9.99 0.55
C TYR A 222 -25.69 -9.35 -0.21
N GLY A 223 -26.42 -10.16 -0.99
CA GLY A 223 -27.74 -9.83 -1.51
C GLY A 223 -28.83 -9.87 -0.44
N ALA A 224 -30.04 -9.44 -0.80
CA ALA A 224 -31.16 -9.28 0.14
C ALA A 224 -31.56 -10.60 0.84
N ASP A 225 -31.53 -11.73 0.15
CA ASP A 225 -31.88 -13.03 0.70
C ASP A 225 -30.89 -13.53 1.79
N PHE A 226 -29.70 -12.93 1.82
CA PHE A 226 -28.65 -13.22 2.80
C PHE A 226 -28.49 -12.10 3.85
N GLY A 227 -29.50 -11.22 3.97
CA GLY A 227 -29.49 -10.13 4.94
C GLY A 227 -28.73 -8.87 4.50
N GLY A 228 -28.21 -8.83 3.29
CA GLY A 228 -27.56 -7.66 2.71
C GLY A 228 -28.55 -6.60 2.23
N SER A 229 -28.10 -5.37 2.02
CA SER A 229 -28.96 -4.26 1.59
C SER A 229 -28.42 -3.47 0.40
N ARG A 230 -27.27 -3.84 -0.10
CA ARG A 230 -26.57 -3.07 -1.13
C ARG A 230 -26.25 -3.85 -2.39
N ARG A 231 -26.27 -5.16 -2.35
CA ARG A 231 -26.06 -6.00 -3.51
C ARG A 231 -27.39 -6.28 -4.23
N THR A 232 -27.47 -6.05 -5.55
CA THR A 232 -28.68 -6.23 -6.35
C THR A 232 -28.75 -7.62 -6.99
N SER A 233 -27.60 -8.26 -7.22
CA SER A 233 -27.52 -9.61 -7.79
C SER A 233 -28.04 -10.72 -6.85
N ASN A 234 -28.40 -10.37 -5.63
CA ASN A 234 -28.84 -11.32 -4.61
C ASN A 234 -27.84 -12.48 -4.37
N GLU A 235 -26.56 -12.19 -4.52
CA GLU A 235 -25.47 -13.15 -4.32
C GLU A 235 -24.93 -13.07 -2.90
N ASP A 236 -24.42 -14.21 -2.42
CA ASP A 236 -23.48 -14.30 -1.31
C ASP A 236 -22.05 -14.43 -1.88
N LEU A 237 -21.23 -13.40 -1.74
CA LEU A 237 -19.84 -13.47 -2.20
C LEU A 237 -18.91 -14.20 -1.23
N ILE A 238 -19.30 -14.32 0.04
CA ILE A 238 -18.45 -14.88 1.11
C ILE A 238 -18.46 -16.40 1.07
N ALA A 239 -19.62 -17.03 0.89
CA ALA A 239 -19.72 -18.49 0.89
C ALA A 239 -18.85 -19.17 -0.19
N PRO A 240 -18.83 -18.73 -1.46
CA PRO A 240 -17.92 -19.28 -2.46
C PRO A 240 -16.44 -19.01 -2.13
N TRP A 241 -16.13 -17.84 -1.55
CA TRP A 241 -14.78 -17.53 -1.13
C TRP A 241 -14.30 -18.50 -0.04
N LEU A 242 -15.10 -18.75 0.98
CA LEU A 242 -14.81 -19.73 2.04
C LEU A 242 -14.64 -21.15 1.49
N ALA A 243 -15.48 -21.55 0.56
CA ALA A 243 -15.41 -22.88 -0.05
C ALA A 243 -14.16 -23.09 -0.92
N GLY A 244 -13.54 -22.02 -1.38
CA GLY A 244 -12.39 -22.06 -2.28
C GLY A 244 -11.07 -22.49 -1.62
N ASP A 245 -10.91 -22.31 -0.30
CA ASP A 245 -9.72 -22.68 0.44
C ASP A 245 -10.03 -22.96 1.91
N PRO A 246 -9.63 -24.11 2.47
CA PRO A 246 -9.89 -24.47 3.87
C PRO A 246 -9.16 -23.59 4.90
N LEU A 247 -8.19 -22.79 4.47
CA LEU A 247 -7.50 -21.82 5.32
C LEU A 247 -8.18 -20.44 5.34
N ARG A 248 -9.31 -20.27 4.66
CA ARG A 248 -10.08 -19.03 4.70
C ARG A 248 -11.06 -19.05 5.87
N ASN A 249 -11.07 -17.94 6.61
CA ASN A 249 -11.91 -17.77 7.78
C ASN A 249 -12.65 -16.43 7.71
N PHE A 250 -13.97 -16.45 7.98
CA PHE A 250 -14.81 -15.27 8.03
C PHE A 250 -15.28 -15.02 9.46
N ILE A 251 -15.10 -13.80 9.95
CA ILE A 251 -15.55 -13.37 11.27
C ILE A 251 -16.39 -12.10 11.15
N ASP A 252 -17.53 -12.06 11.83
CA ASP A 252 -18.44 -10.91 11.85
C ASP A 252 -18.63 -10.31 13.24
N ASP A 253 -18.03 -10.94 14.25
CA ASP A 253 -18.02 -10.50 15.64
C ASP A 253 -16.62 -10.55 16.24
N VAL A 254 -16.33 -9.66 17.19
CA VAL A 254 -15.02 -9.52 17.85
C VAL A 254 -14.60 -10.80 18.60
N SER A 255 -15.55 -11.59 19.09
CA SER A 255 -15.26 -12.86 19.77
C SER A 255 -14.58 -13.88 18.86
N GLY A 256 -14.78 -13.80 17.54
CA GLY A 256 -14.10 -14.66 16.57
C GLY A 256 -12.60 -14.39 16.44
N LEU A 257 -12.10 -13.29 17.00
CA LEU A 257 -10.67 -12.97 16.95
C LEU A 257 -9.80 -13.92 17.80
N ASP A 258 -10.36 -14.49 18.86
CA ASP A 258 -9.64 -15.38 19.78
C ASP A 258 -9.33 -16.75 19.15
N ASP A 259 -10.07 -17.13 18.10
CA ASP A 259 -9.97 -18.43 17.43
C ASP A 259 -9.11 -18.40 16.15
N ILE A 260 -8.55 -17.23 15.79
CA ILE A 260 -7.75 -17.05 14.58
C ILE A 260 -6.41 -17.81 14.68
N ARG A 261 -6.11 -18.57 13.63
CA ARG A 261 -4.81 -19.23 13.47
C ARG A 261 -3.89 -18.39 12.57
N SER A 262 -2.60 -18.46 12.83
CA SER A 262 -1.59 -17.68 12.13
C SER A 262 -1.39 -18.04 10.65
N ASP A 263 -1.93 -19.19 10.21
CA ASP A 263 -1.88 -19.71 8.84
C ASP A 263 -3.15 -19.44 8.05
N GLU A 264 -4.15 -18.80 8.65
CA GLU A 264 -5.43 -18.48 8.02
C GLU A 264 -5.41 -17.16 7.27
N GLN A 265 -6.20 -17.10 6.20
CA GLN A 265 -6.60 -15.88 5.51
C GLN A 265 -7.92 -15.38 6.12
N ILE A 266 -7.90 -14.17 6.67
CA ILE A 266 -9.01 -13.64 7.48
C ILE A 266 -9.78 -12.55 6.74
N LEU A 267 -11.09 -12.70 6.68
CA LEU A 267 -12.05 -11.66 6.32
C LEU A 267 -12.93 -11.34 7.53
N GLY A 268 -12.72 -10.16 8.15
CA GLY A 268 -13.51 -9.68 9.29
C GLY A 268 -14.41 -8.51 8.89
N LEU A 269 -15.74 -8.69 8.96
CA LEU A 269 -16.72 -7.65 8.61
C LEU A 269 -17.65 -7.37 9.80
N PHE A 270 -17.21 -6.49 10.70
CA PHE A 270 -17.81 -6.28 12.03
C PHE A 270 -19.06 -5.38 12.05
N SER A 271 -19.38 -4.71 10.93
CA SER A 271 -20.57 -3.86 10.84
C SER A 271 -21.12 -3.82 9.42
N GLU A 272 -22.39 -3.44 9.28
CA GLU A 272 -23.05 -3.28 7.97
C GLU A 272 -22.45 -2.15 7.14
N SER A 273 -22.00 -1.06 7.78
CA SER A 273 -21.41 0.10 7.14
C SER A 273 -20.05 0.43 7.78
N HIS A 274 -19.76 1.70 8.02
CA HIS A 274 -18.60 2.09 8.83
C HIS A 274 -18.73 1.55 10.25
N MET A 275 -17.61 1.20 10.87
CA MET A 275 -17.56 0.90 12.30
C MET A 275 -17.77 2.20 13.08
N THR A 276 -18.53 2.16 14.16
CA THR A 276 -18.84 3.31 15.04
C THR A 276 -18.11 3.15 16.36
#